data_7c6582058a16a5ba7fddfa48a01b8096
#
_entry.id   7c6582058a16a5ba7fddfa48a01b8096
#
_cell.length_a   1.000
_cell.length_b   1.000
_cell.length_c   1.000
_cell.angle_alpha   90.00
_cell.angle_beta   90.00
_cell.angle_gamma   90.00
#
_symmetry.space_group_name_H-M   'P 1'
#
loop_
_entity.id
_entity.type
_entity.pdbx_description
1 polymer ?
#
loop_
_entity_poly.entity_id
_entity_poly.type
_entity_poly.pdbx_seq_one_letter_code
_entity_poly.pdbx_strand_id
1 'polypeptide(L)'
;MAWPFLSPLVGGPSINVWQQLMSWGCVAGLLAMAPFAFPSKGLRAGLAVMAVFVVLSAAVGTGATLLLPTLGALAGIATAACLGAGVAQQRGPLGHALAVGLLAAGLLSALLGLLQYYGVTEFLGALTSSPTSGRGWGNLRQPNQFATLISLTLVAALWWRATSRSPRIRRLFVPAGGLLVAALVASGSRTGFLQLLLIAIGTAAMAWRERRRAPRHAGPADFRLPAPPLLLAAIPLYAALHWLLPYLASGGDAGHAVASGTGMLHRLQPAAVTTDSRVVLWHNVLTLIAQRPLAGWGWGELSFAHFATLYSGPRFPVILDNAHNLPLHLAVELGIPAALLICGGFLWMVGAAKPWCERDPLRLMAWGLLGVILVHSLLEYPLWYGPFQLVFGLCLGILWPASPKRPEASGKKKLAAFAAAATWVVIIGYAAWDYTRVSQIYLPRDARMSAYRDDTLAKLQGSWLFSRQVDFAEVTLTAVTPANAAHMHELAGRVLHFSPEPRVIVKLIESAELLGRDAEAHAWAERFRVAFPAAFARWLDNRPDDAPEL
;
A
#
# COMPACT_ATOMS: atom_id res chain seq x y z
N MET A 1 -10.84 -8.75 9.81
CA MET A 1 -10.64 -8.52 8.35
C MET A 1 -11.15 -7.16 7.87
N ALA A 2 -12.39 -6.75 8.17
CA ALA A 2 -12.94 -5.46 7.69
C ALA A 2 -12.28 -4.23 8.33
N TRP A 3 -11.98 -4.30 9.62
CA TRP A 3 -11.54 -3.16 10.43
C TRP A 3 -10.34 -2.38 9.88
N PRO A 4 -9.24 -3.00 9.39
CA PRO A 4 -8.11 -2.26 8.84
C PRO A 4 -8.45 -1.38 7.63
N PHE A 5 -9.44 -1.79 6.82
CA PHE A 5 -9.92 -1.02 5.67
C PHE A 5 -10.87 0.12 6.05
N LEU A 6 -11.58 -0.02 7.16
CA LEU A 6 -12.63 0.91 7.61
C LEU A 6 -12.13 1.91 8.66
N SER A 7 -10.90 1.75 9.14
CA SER A 7 -10.37 2.58 10.22
C SER A 7 -10.33 4.06 9.86
N PRO A 8 -11.00 4.91 10.64
CA PRO A 8 -10.92 6.36 10.49
C PRO A 8 -9.65 6.94 11.14
N LEU A 9 -8.90 6.16 11.92
CA LEU A 9 -7.78 6.65 12.71
C LEU A 9 -6.72 7.29 11.82
N VAL A 10 -6.44 8.52 12.13
CA VAL A 10 -5.40 9.37 11.54
C VAL A 10 -4.58 9.99 12.66
N GLY A 11 -3.44 10.49 12.31
CA GLY A 11 -2.59 11.25 13.22
C GLY A 11 -1.17 10.75 13.21
N GLY A 12 -0.26 11.64 13.59
CA GLY A 12 1.17 11.41 13.59
C GLY A 12 1.81 11.59 12.22
N PRO A 13 3.11 11.33 12.14
CA PRO A 13 3.94 11.61 10.96
C PRO A 13 3.64 10.72 9.75
N SER A 14 2.89 9.63 9.91
CA SER A 14 2.53 8.71 8.83
C SER A 14 1.12 8.17 9.00
N ILE A 15 0.27 8.40 8.01
CA ILE A 15 -1.15 7.98 8.01
C ILE A 15 -1.35 6.46 7.98
N ASN A 16 -0.31 5.69 7.62
CA ASN A 16 -0.44 4.26 7.37
C ASN A 16 -0.15 3.39 8.60
N VAL A 17 0.50 3.93 9.63
CA VAL A 17 0.94 3.16 10.80
C VAL A 17 -0.24 2.54 11.53
N TRP A 18 -1.32 3.28 11.79
CA TRP A 18 -2.50 2.74 12.43
C TRP A 18 -3.15 1.61 11.64
N GLN A 19 -3.25 1.73 10.32
CA GLN A 19 -3.78 0.66 9.46
C GLN A 19 -2.88 -0.59 9.49
N GLN A 20 -1.55 -0.40 9.56
CA GLN A 20 -0.59 -1.48 9.70
C GLN A 20 -0.76 -2.21 11.04
N LEU A 21 -0.82 -1.47 12.15
CA LEU A 21 -1.01 -2.03 13.49
C LEU A 21 -2.34 -2.79 13.62
N MET A 22 -3.41 -2.25 13.05
CA MET A 22 -4.71 -2.93 13.01
C MET A 22 -4.68 -4.22 12.19
N SER A 23 -3.95 -4.23 11.09
CA SER A 23 -3.78 -5.43 10.27
C SER A 23 -3.02 -6.52 11.04
N TRP A 24 -1.97 -6.14 11.77
CA TRP A 24 -1.26 -7.05 12.68
C TRP A 24 -2.15 -7.51 13.85
N GLY A 25 -3.00 -6.61 14.38
CA GLY A 25 -4.01 -6.97 15.37
C GLY A 25 -5.01 -8.01 14.87
N CYS A 26 -5.44 -7.88 13.61
CA CYS A 26 -6.25 -8.93 12.96
C CYS A 26 -5.49 -10.25 12.83
N VAL A 27 -4.21 -10.22 12.49
CA VAL A 27 -3.35 -11.42 12.44
C VAL A 27 -3.26 -12.08 13.82
N ALA A 28 -2.98 -11.30 14.86
CA ALA A 28 -2.90 -11.79 16.25
C ALA A 28 -4.23 -12.43 16.70
N GLY A 29 -5.35 -11.74 16.47
CA GLY A 29 -6.68 -12.25 16.82
C GLY A 29 -7.04 -13.54 16.06
N LEU A 30 -6.71 -13.63 14.78
CA LEU A 30 -6.92 -14.83 13.98
C LEU A 30 -6.04 -15.99 14.43
N LEU A 31 -4.78 -15.74 14.86
CA LEU A 31 -3.90 -16.78 15.41
C LEU A 31 -4.49 -17.42 16.67
N ALA A 32 -5.15 -16.63 17.51
CA ALA A 32 -5.79 -17.15 18.74
C ALA A 32 -7.05 -17.97 18.45
N MET A 33 -7.74 -17.74 17.33
CA MET A 33 -9.08 -18.28 17.05
C MET A 33 -9.13 -19.26 15.88
N ALA A 34 -8.19 -19.17 14.94
CA ALA A 34 -8.24 -19.88 13.66
C ALA A 34 -7.20 -21.02 13.59
N PRO A 35 -7.43 -22.02 12.71
CA PRO A 35 -6.44 -23.05 12.46
C PRO A 35 -5.16 -22.46 11.86
N PHE A 36 -4.05 -22.96 12.33
CA PHE A 36 -2.71 -22.56 11.94
C PHE A 36 -1.99 -23.76 11.29
N ALA A 37 -1.37 -23.52 10.13
CA ALA A 37 -0.53 -24.51 9.46
C ALA A 37 0.61 -23.81 8.71
N PHE A 38 1.72 -24.50 8.53
CA PHE A 38 2.81 -23.93 7.73
C PHE A 38 2.48 -23.95 6.24
N PRO A 39 2.84 -22.93 5.48
CA PRO A 39 2.81 -22.97 4.03
C PRO A 39 3.94 -23.88 3.47
N SER A 40 3.90 -24.13 2.17
CA SER A 40 4.88 -24.99 1.47
C SER A 40 6.33 -24.51 1.70
N LYS A 41 7.28 -25.45 1.56
CA LYS A 41 8.71 -25.11 1.70
C LYS A 41 9.14 -24.03 0.71
N GLY A 42 8.65 -24.08 -0.55
CA GLY A 42 8.97 -23.08 -1.57
C GLY A 42 8.51 -21.69 -1.19
N LEU A 43 7.26 -21.54 -0.69
CA LEU A 43 6.77 -20.22 -0.24
C LEU A 43 7.57 -19.68 0.94
N ARG A 44 7.90 -20.52 1.93
CA ARG A 44 8.73 -20.13 3.07
C ARG A 44 10.14 -19.69 2.63
N ALA A 45 10.74 -20.44 1.70
CA ALA A 45 12.04 -20.08 1.12
C ALA A 45 11.97 -18.74 0.38
N GLY A 46 10.93 -18.49 -0.43
CA GLY A 46 10.75 -17.21 -1.12
C GLY A 46 10.62 -16.00 -0.17
N LEU A 47 9.85 -16.14 0.91
CA LEU A 47 9.73 -15.10 1.95
C LEU A 47 11.06 -14.89 2.70
N ALA A 48 11.79 -15.96 2.99
CA ALA A 48 13.11 -15.87 3.62
C ALA A 48 14.14 -15.21 2.69
N VAL A 49 14.15 -15.54 1.42
CA VAL A 49 15.00 -14.90 0.39
C VAL A 49 14.74 -13.40 0.33
N MET A 50 13.47 -12.98 0.30
CA MET A 50 13.13 -11.56 0.34
C MET A 50 13.67 -10.88 1.61
N ALA A 51 13.48 -11.49 2.79
CA ALA A 51 13.98 -10.94 4.04
C ALA A 51 15.51 -10.84 4.05
N VAL A 52 16.22 -11.85 3.52
CA VAL A 52 17.69 -11.85 3.41
C VAL A 52 18.17 -10.71 2.50
N PHE A 53 17.56 -10.52 1.34
CA PHE A 53 17.96 -9.41 0.46
C PHE A 53 17.70 -8.05 1.09
N VAL A 54 16.59 -7.86 1.79
CA VAL A 54 16.31 -6.63 2.54
C VAL A 54 17.36 -6.39 3.62
N VAL A 55 17.76 -7.42 4.38
CA VAL A 55 18.82 -7.29 5.40
C VAL A 55 20.18 -7.00 4.76
N LEU A 56 20.55 -7.71 3.70
CA LEU A 56 21.83 -7.50 3.01
C LEU A 56 21.91 -6.10 2.36
N SER A 57 20.79 -5.56 1.90
CA SER A 57 20.76 -4.22 1.30
C SER A 57 21.07 -3.10 2.29
N ALA A 58 20.93 -3.34 3.60
CA ALA A 58 21.35 -2.39 4.64
C ALA A 58 22.86 -2.15 4.65
N ALA A 59 23.66 -3.10 4.14
CA ALA A 59 25.11 -2.94 3.98
C ALA A 59 25.48 -2.01 2.80
N VAL A 60 24.56 -1.77 1.87
CA VAL A 60 24.77 -0.91 0.68
C VAL A 60 24.25 0.50 0.92
N GLY A 61 23.14 0.64 1.65
CA GLY A 61 22.52 1.91 1.99
C GLY A 61 22.74 2.29 3.45
N THR A 62 22.37 3.51 3.81
CA THR A 62 22.44 4.02 5.20
C THR A 62 21.21 3.63 6.03
N GLY A 63 20.34 2.80 5.47
CA GLY A 63 18.96 2.62 5.88
C GLY A 63 18.64 1.55 6.94
N ALA A 64 19.52 1.21 7.88
CA ALA A 64 19.27 0.18 8.90
C ALA A 64 17.93 0.33 9.68
N THR A 65 17.43 1.54 9.84
CA THR A 65 16.19 1.82 10.58
C THR A 65 14.89 1.49 9.80
N LEU A 66 14.93 1.36 8.46
CA LEU A 66 13.78 0.85 7.67
C LEU A 66 13.66 -0.68 7.70
N LEU A 67 14.68 -1.39 8.18
CA LEU A 67 14.64 -2.85 8.25
C LEU A 67 13.53 -3.34 9.17
N LEU A 68 13.37 -2.74 10.36
CA LEU A 68 12.41 -3.22 11.34
C LEU A 68 10.95 -3.16 10.87
N PRO A 69 10.44 -2.03 10.35
CA PRO A 69 9.09 -1.98 9.79
C PRO A 69 8.90 -2.96 8.63
N THR A 70 9.90 -3.09 7.76
CA THR A 70 9.84 -4.00 6.61
C THR A 70 9.85 -5.46 7.03
N LEU A 71 10.74 -5.86 7.95
CA LEU A 71 10.77 -7.21 8.50
C LEU A 71 9.49 -7.53 9.27
N GLY A 72 8.92 -6.56 9.99
CA GLY A 72 7.61 -6.66 10.63
C GLY A 72 6.49 -6.89 9.61
N ALA A 73 6.49 -6.18 8.49
CA ALA A 73 5.54 -6.38 7.39
C ALA A 73 5.67 -7.78 6.76
N LEU A 74 6.90 -8.22 6.48
CA LEU A 74 7.18 -9.57 5.96
C LEU A 74 6.76 -10.66 6.96
N ALA A 75 7.02 -10.47 8.25
CA ALA A 75 6.57 -11.37 9.31
C ALA A 75 5.03 -11.41 9.40
N GLY A 76 4.36 -10.26 9.23
CA GLY A 76 2.89 -10.18 9.14
C GLY A 76 2.35 -10.96 7.95
N ILE A 77 2.93 -10.81 6.76
CA ILE A 77 2.59 -11.57 5.56
C ILE A 77 2.82 -13.07 5.78
N ALA A 78 3.97 -13.46 6.35
CA ALA A 78 4.30 -14.85 6.64
C ALA A 78 3.31 -15.49 7.64
N THR A 79 2.94 -14.75 8.69
CA THR A 79 1.95 -15.20 9.67
C THR A 79 0.56 -15.33 9.06
N ALA A 80 0.15 -14.36 8.23
CA ALA A 80 -1.10 -14.45 7.47
C ALA A 80 -1.08 -15.64 6.49
N ALA A 81 0.07 -15.96 5.88
CA ALA A 81 0.20 -17.15 5.05
C ALA A 81 0.07 -18.44 5.86
N CYS A 82 0.56 -18.49 7.10
CA CYS A 82 0.32 -19.63 7.98
C CYS A 82 -1.16 -19.81 8.32
N LEU A 83 -1.89 -18.71 8.56
CA LEU A 83 -3.35 -18.73 8.75
C LEU A 83 -4.07 -19.23 7.49
N GLY A 84 -3.71 -18.69 6.32
CA GLY A 84 -4.26 -19.12 5.03
C GLY A 84 -4.05 -20.60 4.75
N ALA A 85 -2.86 -21.13 5.07
CA ALA A 85 -2.57 -22.56 4.95
C ALA A 85 -3.43 -23.41 5.90
N GLY A 86 -3.68 -22.93 7.12
CA GLY A 86 -4.61 -23.57 8.07
C GLY A 86 -6.04 -23.64 7.54
N VAL A 87 -6.52 -22.54 6.94
CA VAL A 87 -7.84 -22.46 6.29
C VAL A 87 -7.96 -23.49 5.15
N ALA A 88 -6.93 -23.57 4.29
CA ALA A 88 -6.92 -24.50 3.16
C ALA A 88 -6.96 -25.98 3.60
N GLN A 89 -6.29 -26.31 4.71
CA GLN A 89 -6.24 -27.70 5.21
C GLN A 89 -7.54 -28.16 5.87
N GLN A 90 -8.26 -27.26 6.56
CA GLN A 90 -9.45 -27.63 7.33
C GLN A 90 -10.77 -27.54 6.54
N ARG A 91 -10.77 -26.96 5.33
CA ARG A 91 -11.98 -26.77 4.48
C ARG A 91 -13.21 -26.25 5.25
N GLY A 92 -12.98 -25.48 6.31
CA GLY A 92 -14.01 -25.01 7.23
C GLY A 92 -14.67 -23.68 6.79
N PRO A 93 -15.51 -23.08 7.68
CA PRO A 93 -16.27 -21.84 7.40
C PRO A 93 -15.39 -20.60 7.23
N LEU A 94 -14.08 -20.68 7.46
CA LEU A 94 -13.16 -19.54 7.43
C LEU A 94 -13.01 -18.91 6.04
N GLY A 95 -13.17 -19.67 4.95
CA GLY A 95 -13.25 -19.09 3.60
C GLY A 95 -14.47 -18.15 3.45
N HIS A 96 -15.60 -18.52 4.06
CA HIS A 96 -16.78 -17.64 4.14
C HIS A 96 -16.50 -16.42 5.01
N ALA A 97 -15.81 -16.56 6.13
CA ALA A 97 -15.45 -15.43 6.99
C ALA A 97 -14.53 -14.41 6.28
N LEU A 98 -13.59 -14.87 5.44
CA LEU A 98 -12.78 -14.00 4.59
C LEU A 98 -13.65 -13.22 3.61
N ALA A 99 -14.53 -13.91 2.89
CA ALA A 99 -15.43 -13.27 1.93
C ALA A 99 -16.40 -12.29 2.61
N VAL A 100 -16.99 -12.66 3.76
CA VAL A 100 -17.85 -11.77 4.56
C VAL A 100 -17.10 -10.53 5.03
N GLY A 101 -15.87 -10.69 5.52
CA GLY A 101 -15.04 -9.58 5.97
C GLY A 101 -14.73 -8.59 4.83
N LEU A 102 -14.40 -9.09 3.64
CA LEU A 102 -14.18 -8.25 2.46
C LEU A 102 -15.48 -7.60 1.95
N LEU A 103 -16.60 -8.31 1.97
CA LEU A 103 -17.91 -7.76 1.61
C LEU A 103 -18.32 -6.64 2.55
N ALA A 104 -18.18 -6.84 3.86
CA ALA A 104 -18.49 -5.81 4.84
C ALA A 104 -17.59 -4.57 4.64
N ALA A 105 -16.26 -4.78 4.51
CA ALA A 105 -15.32 -3.70 4.27
C ALA A 105 -15.66 -2.92 3.00
N GLY A 106 -15.85 -3.62 1.87
CA GLY A 106 -16.03 -2.99 0.58
C GLY A 106 -17.41 -2.34 0.40
N LEU A 107 -18.50 -2.95 0.87
CA LEU A 107 -19.84 -2.35 0.76
C LEU A 107 -19.96 -1.10 1.65
N LEU A 108 -19.45 -1.13 2.89
CA LEU A 108 -19.42 0.05 3.75
C LEU A 108 -18.51 1.14 3.17
N SER A 109 -17.32 0.76 2.66
CA SER A 109 -16.44 1.71 1.97
C SER A 109 -17.06 2.27 0.69
N ALA A 110 -17.83 1.47 -0.06
CA ALA A 110 -18.52 1.92 -1.27
C ALA A 110 -19.57 2.99 -0.96
N LEU A 111 -20.38 2.78 0.09
CA LEU A 111 -21.33 3.78 0.57
C LEU A 111 -20.60 5.05 1.01
N LEU A 112 -19.55 4.90 1.83
CA LEU A 112 -18.76 6.03 2.30
C LEU A 112 -18.11 6.80 1.13
N GLY A 113 -17.54 6.09 0.15
CA GLY A 113 -16.94 6.70 -1.03
C GLY A 113 -17.94 7.46 -1.92
N LEU A 114 -19.17 6.98 -2.03
CA LEU A 114 -20.24 7.72 -2.72
C LEU A 114 -20.67 8.96 -1.94
N LEU A 115 -20.83 8.87 -0.61
CA LEU A 115 -21.10 10.04 0.23
C LEU A 115 -19.99 11.10 0.10
N GLN A 116 -18.72 10.64 0.07
CA GLN A 116 -17.58 11.53 -0.18
C GLN A 116 -17.63 12.17 -1.57
N TYR A 117 -17.96 11.39 -2.61
CA TYR A 117 -18.09 11.89 -3.98
C TYR A 117 -19.10 13.03 -4.10
N TYR A 118 -20.21 12.93 -3.37
CA TYR A 118 -21.26 13.97 -3.33
C TYR A 118 -21.06 15.03 -2.25
N GLY A 119 -19.99 14.97 -1.45
CA GLY A 119 -19.68 15.95 -0.42
C GLY A 119 -20.61 15.94 0.80
N VAL A 120 -21.35 14.85 1.00
CA VAL A 120 -22.35 14.73 2.09
C VAL A 120 -21.84 13.90 3.28
N THR A 121 -20.60 14.14 3.73
CA THR A 121 -19.95 13.36 4.81
C THR A 121 -19.82 14.10 6.14
N GLU A 122 -20.23 15.35 6.24
CA GLU A 122 -20.07 16.19 7.44
C GLU A 122 -20.68 15.57 8.70
N PHE A 123 -21.85 14.92 8.56
CA PHE A 123 -22.53 14.27 9.68
C PHE A 123 -21.76 13.07 10.26
N LEU A 124 -20.78 12.52 9.54
CA LEU A 124 -19.95 11.41 10.00
C LEU A 124 -18.79 11.88 10.88
N GLY A 125 -18.46 13.18 10.87
CA GLY A 125 -17.40 13.76 11.69
C GLY A 125 -16.09 12.98 11.63
N ALA A 126 -15.59 12.54 12.77
CA ALA A 126 -14.32 11.79 12.88
C ALA A 126 -14.36 10.36 12.32
N LEU A 127 -15.52 9.83 11.88
CA LEU A 127 -15.62 8.48 11.30
C LEU A 127 -15.12 8.40 9.86
N THR A 128 -14.84 9.53 9.24
CA THR A 128 -14.31 9.58 7.88
C THR A 128 -13.27 10.69 7.71
N SER A 129 -12.38 10.52 6.73
CA SER A 129 -11.54 11.62 6.26
C SER A 129 -12.32 12.48 5.28
N SER A 130 -12.33 13.81 5.48
CA SER A 130 -12.97 14.74 4.54
C SER A 130 -12.20 14.78 3.22
N PRO A 131 -12.85 14.52 2.07
CA PRO A 131 -12.22 14.68 0.78
C PRO A 131 -12.22 16.16 0.38
N THR A 132 -11.16 16.58 -0.28
CA THR A 132 -11.04 17.94 -0.79
C THR A 132 -11.71 18.16 -2.14
N SER A 133 -12.27 17.15 -2.79
CA SER A 133 -12.97 17.32 -4.08
C SER A 133 -13.49 16.03 -4.69
N GLY A 134 -14.75 15.94 -4.99
CA GLY A 134 -15.38 15.11 -6.04
C GLY A 134 -14.85 13.69 -6.32
N ARG A 135 -14.20 13.03 -5.34
CA ARG A 135 -13.69 11.66 -5.43
C ARG A 135 -13.99 10.86 -4.18
N GLY A 136 -14.38 9.61 -4.39
CA GLY A 136 -14.50 8.66 -3.29
C GLY A 136 -13.19 7.92 -3.04
N TRP A 137 -12.76 7.82 -1.78
CA TRP A 137 -11.60 7.04 -1.34
C TRP A 137 -11.81 6.24 -0.05
N GLY A 138 -13.01 6.33 0.54
CA GLY A 138 -13.31 5.70 1.83
C GLY A 138 -12.36 6.18 2.93
N ASN A 139 -12.03 5.28 3.85
CA ASN A 139 -11.02 5.56 4.89
C ASN A 139 -9.60 5.13 4.47
N LEU A 140 -9.40 4.69 3.22
CA LEU A 140 -8.08 4.40 2.66
C LEU A 140 -7.33 5.64 2.16
N ARG A 141 -8.01 6.77 1.99
CA ARG A 141 -7.47 8.09 1.64
C ARG A 141 -6.68 8.15 0.33
N GLN A 142 -6.75 7.09 -0.46
CA GLN A 142 -6.08 6.99 -1.74
C GLN A 142 -7.02 6.28 -2.73
N PRO A 143 -7.40 6.95 -3.85
CA PRO A 143 -8.41 6.43 -4.79
C PRO A 143 -8.09 5.06 -5.39
N ASN A 144 -6.80 4.76 -5.68
CA ASN A 144 -6.41 3.46 -6.25
C ASN A 144 -6.50 2.33 -5.23
N GLN A 145 -6.20 2.59 -3.95
CA GLN A 145 -6.37 1.61 -2.87
C GLN A 145 -7.85 1.32 -2.61
N PHE A 146 -8.67 2.38 -2.57
CA PHE A 146 -10.11 2.24 -2.45
C PHE A 146 -10.69 1.41 -3.61
N ALA A 147 -10.32 1.73 -4.86
CA ALA A 147 -10.75 0.96 -6.03
C ALA A 147 -10.31 -0.50 -5.96
N THR A 148 -9.12 -0.77 -5.42
CA THR A 148 -8.62 -2.14 -5.22
C THR A 148 -9.44 -2.88 -4.14
N LEU A 149 -9.79 -2.23 -3.02
CA LEU A 149 -10.72 -2.82 -2.04
C LEU A 149 -12.06 -3.18 -2.69
N ILE A 150 -12.63 -2.27 -3.48
CA ILE A 150 -13.88 -2.53 -4.22
C ILE A 150 -13.72 -3.73 -5.17
N SER A 151 -12.60 -3.83 -5.88
CA SER A 151 -12.28 -4.95 -6.78
C SER A 151 -12.11 -6.28 -6.02
N LEU A 152 -11.44 -6.29 -4.85
CA LEU A 152 -11.36 -7.45 -3.95
C LEU A 152 -12.77 -7.86 -3.48
N THR A 153 -13.61 -6.88 -3.20
CA THR A 153 -15.00 -7.11 -2.78
C THR A 153 -15.85 -7.69 -3.90
N LEU A 154 -15.66 -7.26 -5.16
CA LEU A 154 -16.30 -7.86 -6.33
C LEU A 154 -15.92 -9.34 -6.48
N VAL A 155 -14.65 -9.68 -6.31
CA VAL A 155 -14.20 -11.09 -6.33
C VAL A 155 -14.86 -11.90 -5.20
N ALA A 156 -14.91 -11.37 -3.99
CA ALA A 156 -15.57 -12.01 -2.85
C ALA A 156 -17.09 -12.17 -3.07
N ALA A 157 -17.76 -11.17 -3.65
CA ALA A 157 -19.18 -11.21 -3.99
C ALA A 157 -19.49 -12.28 -5.06
N LEU A 158 -18.66 -12.35 -6.10
CA LEU A 158 -18.75 -13.38 -7.15
C LEU A 158 -18.59 -14.78 -6.57
N TRP A 159 -17.59 -14.98 -5.71
CA TRP A 159 -17.37 -16.26 -5.05
C TRP A 159 -18.55 -16.65 -4.16
N TRP A 160 -19.04 -15.71 -3.33
CA TRP A 160 -20.19 -15.97 -2.45
C TRP A 160 -21.45 -16.29 -3.26
N ARG A 161 -21.69 -15.53 -4.34
CA ARG A 161 -22.79 -15.82 -5.25
C ARG A 161 -22.66 -17.17 -5.93
N ALA A 162 -21.44 -17.58 -6.29
CA ALA A 162 -21.20 -18.85 -6.98
C ALA A 162 -21.31 -20.07 -6.06
N THR A 163 -20.99 -19.92 -4.77
CA THR A 163 -21.04 -21.00 -3.78
C THR A 163 -22.37 -21.08 -3.00
N SER A 164 -23.19 -20.02 -3.04
CA SER A 164 -24.43 -19.97 -2.26
C SER A 164 -25.62 -20.56 -3.01
N ARG A 165 -26.39 -21.39 -2.29
CA ARG A 165 -27.69 -21.89 -2.73
C ARG A 165 -28.84 -20.93 -2.39
N SER A 166 -28.61 -19.93 -1.53
CA SER A 166 -29.65 -19.02 -1.06
C SER A 166 -30.19 -18.11 -2.18
N PRO A 167 -31.51 -18.10 -2.42
CA PRO A 167 -32.10 -17.20 -3.40
C PRO A 167 -31.97 -15.73 -3.00
N ARG A 168 -31.88 -15.43 -1.70
CA ARG A 168 -31.68 -14.06 -1.19
C ARG A 168 -30.30 -13.52 -1.61
N ILE A 169 -29.23 -14.31 -1.43
CA ILE A 169 -27.88 -13.91 -1.84
C ILE A 169 -27.83 -13.71 -3.36
N ARG A 170 -28.51 -14.56 -4.12
CA ARG A 170 -28.62 -14.42 -5.58
C ARG A 170 -29.29 -13.12 -6.01
N ARG A 171 -30.33 -12.68 -5.29
CA ARG A 171 -31.04 -11.42 -5.56
C ARG A 171 -30.23 -10.19 -5.15
N LEU A 172 -29.54 -10.25 -4.02
CA LEU A 172 -28.72 -9.15 -3.50
C LEU A 172 -27.43 -8.93 -4.30
N PHE A 173 -26.98 -9.91 -5.07
CA PHE A 173 -25.75 -9.80 -5.88
C PHE A 173 -25.79 -8.66 -6.91
N VAL A 174 -26.92 -8.46 -7.58
CA VAL A 174 -27.05 -7.42 -8.61
C VAL A 174 -26.99 -6.01 -8.03
N PRO A 175 -27.80 -5.65 -7.01
CA PRO A 175 -27.73 -4.32 -6.41
C PRO A 175 -26.39 -4.07 -5.71
N ALA A 176 -25.81 -5.07 -5.03
CA ALA A 176 -24.48 -4.95 -4.43
C ALA A 176 -23.40 -4.73 -5.50
N GLY A 177 -23.46 -5.46 -6.62
CA GLY A 177 -22.56 -5.26 -7.76
C GLY A 177 -22.69 -3.86 -8.36
N GLY A 178 -23.93 -3.37 -8.53
CA GLY A 178 -24.20 -2.00 -8.99
C GLY A 178 -23.59 -0.94 -8.09
N LEU A 179 -23.77 -1.08 -6.77
CA LEU A 179 -23.16 -0.20 -5.77
C LEU A 179 -21.61 -0.19 -5.85
N LEU A 180 -21.01 -1.38 -5.98
CA LEU A 180 -19.55 -1.51 -6.10
C LEU A 180 -19.03 -0.88 -7.40
N VAL A 181 -19.73 -1.06 -8.53
CA VAL A 181 -19.37 -0.41 -9.81
C VAL A 181 -19.50 1.11 -9.70
N ALA A 182 -20.58 1.62 -9.08
CA ALA A 182 -20.75 3.05 -8.82
C ALA A 182 -19.60 3.63 -7.97
N ALA A 183 -19.18 2.90 -6.92
CA ALA A 183 -18.04 3.29 -6.10
C ALA A 183 -16.71 3.30 -6.87
N LEU A 184 -16.51 2.34 -7.80
CA LEU A 184 -15.35 2.36 -8.70
C LEU A 184 -15.34 3.60 -9.59
N VAL A 185 -16.48 3.98 -10.14
CA VAL A 185 -16.64 5.22 -10.93
C VAL A 185 -16.32 6.43 -10.08
N ALA A 186 -16.89 6.52 -8.86
CA ALA A 186 -16.66 7.63 -7.92
C ALA A 186 -15.19 7.78 -7.53
N SER A 187 -14.40 6.70 -7.55
CA SER A 187 -12.95 6.74 -7.30
C SER A 187 -12.16 7.46 -8.39
N GLY A 188 -12.63 7.46 -9.63
CA GLY A 188 -11.89 7.95 -10.79
C GLY A 188 -10.58 7.20 -11.06
N SER A 189 -10.42 5.97 -10.55
CA SER A 189 -9.19 5.19 -10.63
C SER A 189 -9.08 4.42 -11.96
N ARG A 190 -8.02 4.69 -12.73
CA ARG A 190 -7.68 3.90 -13.94
C ARG A 190 -7.31 2.46 -13.60
N THR A 191 -6.61 2.26 -12.48
CA THR A 191 -6.28 0.93 -11.96
C THR A 191 -7.54 0.14 -11.61
N GLY A 192 -8.53 0.77 -10.95
CA GLY A 192 -9.81 0.15 -10.64
C GLY A 192 -10.60 -0.26 -11.88
N PHE A 193 -10.61 0.58 -12.93
CA PHE A 193 -11.25 0.22 -14.20
C PHE A 193 -10.57 -0.98 -14.87
N LEU A 194 -9.23 -1.01 -14.93
CA LEU A 194 -8.49 -2.16 -15.44
C LEU A 194 -8.82 -3.44 -14.65
N GLN A 195 -8.87 -3.36 -13.33
CA GLN A 195 -9.23 -4.49 -12.48
C GLN A 195 -10.67 -4.96 -12.77
N LEU A 196 -11.63 -4.04 -12.95
CA LEU A 196 -13.01 -4.37 -13.32
C LEU A 196 -13.06 -5.12 -14.66
N LEU A 197 -12.33 -4.66 -15.68
CA LEU A 197 -12.25 -5.32 -16.98
C LEU A 197 -11.71 -6.74 -16.84
N LEU A 198 -10.61 -6.92 -16.12
CA LEU A 198 -9.98 -8.23 -15.90
C LEU A 198 -10.90 -9.19 -15.13
N ILE A 199 -11.61 -8.70 -14.10
CA ILE A 199 -12.58 -9.49 -13.34
C ILE A 199 -13.77 -9.89 -14.25
N ALA A 200 -14.38 -8.93 -14.94
CA ALA A 200 -15.56 -9.18 -15.78
C ALA A 200 -15.25 -10.15 -16.93
N ILE A 201 -14.18 -9.90 -17.69
CA ILE A 201 -13.78 -10.73 -18.82
C ILE A 201 -13.30 -12.10 -18.37
N GLY A 202 -12.43 -12.14 -17.34
CA GLY A 202 -11.87 -13.39 -16.80
C GLY A 202 -12.97 -14.31 -16.25
N THR A 203 -13.89 -13.77 -15.44
CA THR A 203 -14.99 -14.56 -14.87
C THR A 203 -16.04 -14.95 -15.93
N ALA A 204 -16.31 -14.10 -16.93
CA ALA A 204 -17.18 -14.43 -18.06
C ALA A 204 -16.59 -15.58 -18.91
N ALA A 205 -15.28 -15.55 -19.18
CA ALA A 205 -14.60 -16.63 -19.89
C ALA A 205 -14.63 -17.95 -19.09
N MET A 206 -14.43 -17.89 -17.76
CA MET A 206 -14.59 -19.06 -16.88
C MET A 206 -16.02 -19.61 -16.91
N ALA A 207 -17.02 -18.74 -16.75
CA ALA A 207 -18.43 -19.11 -16.78
C ALA A 207 -18.85 -19.72 -18.14
N TRP A 208 -18.28 -19.22 -19.25
CA TRP A 208 -18.51 -19.76 -20.57
C TRP A 208 -17.88 -21.15 -20.76
N ARG A 209 -16.64 -21.34 -20.31
CA ARG A 209 -15.97 -22.65 -20.34
C ARG A 209 -16.71 -23.68 -19.48
N GLU A 210 -17.17 -23.29 -18.28
CA GLU A 210 -17.96 -24.13 -17.39
C GLU A 210 -19.24 -24.64 -18.11
N ARG A 211 -20.00 -23.74 -18.75
CA ARG A 211 -21.23 -24.09 -19.45
C ARG A 211 -21.01 -24.96 -20.69
N ARG A 212 -19.89 -24.84 -21.38
CA ARG A 212 -19.57 -25.69 -22.53
C ARG A 212 -19.13 -27.10 -22.15
N ARG A 213 -18.65 -27.30 -20.93
CA ARG A 213 -18.15 -28.59 -20.45
C ARG A 213 -19.22 -29.44 -19.75
N ALA A 214 -20.42 -28.92 -19.51
CA ALA A 214 -21.53 -29.72 -18.95
C ALA A 214 -22.20 -30.56 -20.07
N PRO A 215 -22.71 -31.81 -19.85
CA PRO A 215 -23.09 -32.44 -18.60
C PRO A 215 -22.68 -33.91 -18.44
N ARG A 216 -21.43 -34.32 -18.57
CA ARG A 216 -21.11 -35.76 -18.45
C ARG A 216 -20.66 -36.22 -17.06
N HIS A 217 -20.26 -35.32 -16.18
CA HIS A 217 -19.95 -35.63 -14.77
C HIS A 217 -20.32 -34.41 -13.94
N ALA A 218 -21.46 -34.49 -13.26
CA ALA A 218 -21.79 -33.58 -12.18
C ALA A 218 -20.74 -33.74 -11.07
N GLY A 219 -19.67 -32.97 -11.11
CA GLY A 219 -18.83 -32.69 -9.94
C GLY A 219 -19.65 -31.94 -8.88
N PRO A 220 -19.13 -31.64 -7.70
CA PRO A 220 -19.91 -31.08 -6.61
C PRO A 220 -20.76 -29.91 -7.13
N ALA A 221 -22.07 -30.12 -7.10
CA ALA A 221 -23.12 -29.37 -7.82
C ALA A 221 -23.25 -27.89 -7.40
N ASP A 222 -22.29 -27.32 -6.71
CA ASP A 222 -22.46 -26.18 -5.84
C ASP A 222 -21.74 -24.89 -6.28
N PHE A 223 -20.77 -24.95 -7.21
CA PHE A 223 -20.09 -23.77 -7.70
C PHE A 223 -20.60 -23.39 -9.10
N ARG A 224 -21.38 -22.32 -9.18
CA ARG A 224 -21.91 -21.81 -10.47
C ARG A 224 -21.74 -20.30 -10.58
N LEU A 225 -20.88 -19.86 -11.47
CA LEU A 225 -20.74 -18.45 -11.82
C LEU A 225 -22.01 -17.89 -12.47
N PRO A 226 -22.31 -16.59 -12.31
CA PRO A 226 -23.36 -15.90 -13.05
C PRO A 226 -23.22 -16.07 -14.57
N ALA A 227 -24.30 -15.78 -15.33
CA ALA A 227 -24.24 -15.85 -16.78
C ALA A 227 -23.19 -14.88 -17.35
N PRO A 228 -22.40 -15.28 -18.39
CA PRO A 228 -21.42 -14.39 -19.00
C PRO A 228 -21.95 -13.00 -19.38
N PRO A 229 -23.17 -12.84 -19.96
CA PRO A 229 -23.72 -11.52 -20.24
C PRO A 229 -23.89 -10.65 -18.97
N LEU A 230 -24.31 -11.25 -17.84
CA LEU A 230 -24.46 -10.51 -16.57
C LEU A 230 -23.10 -10.04 -16.04
N LEU A 231 -22.05 -10.83 -16.20
CA LEU A 231 -20.69 -10.48 -15.77
C LEU A 231 -20.12 -9.36 -16.64
N LEU A 232 -20.31 -9.44 -17.95
CA LEU A 232 -19.88 -8.42 -18.91
C LEU A 232 -20.71 -7.13 -18.83
N ALA A 233 -21.95 -7.19 -18.33
CA ALA A 233 -22.80 -6.01 -18.14
C ALA A 233 -22.21 -4.98 -17.15
N ALA A 234 -21.25 -5.38 -16.31
CA ALA A 234 -20.51 -4.45 -15.45
C ALA A 234 -19.73 -3.38 -16.25
N ILE A 235 -19.30 -3.69 -17.48
CA ILE A 235 -18.53 -2.76 -18.34
C ILE A 235 -19.43 -1.62 -18.87
N PRO A 236 -20.54 -1.87 -19.59
CA PRO A 236 -21.44 -0.81 -20.01
C PRO A 236 -22.11 -0.10 -18.80
N LEU A 237 -22.33 -0.79 -17.68
CA LEU A 237 -22.79 -0.16 -16.45
C LEU A 237 -21.78 0.86 -15.92
N TYR A 238 -20.48 0.54 -15.93
CA TYR A 238 -19.44 1.48 -15.56
C TYR A 238 -19.47 2.72 -16.47
N ALA A 239 -19.58 2.52 -17.79
CA ALA A 239 -19.66 3.62 -18.74
C ALA A 239 -20.91 4.49 -18.51
N ALA A 240 -22.08 3.87 -18.29
CA ALA A 240 -23.32 4.60 -18.01
C ALA A 240 -23.22 5.41 -16.70
N LEU A 241 -22.70 4.81 -15.63
CA LEU A 241 -22.50 5.49 -14.34
C LEU A 241 -21.46 6.60 -14.43
N HIS A 242 -20.45 6.47 -15.28
CA HIS A 242 -19.46 7.52 -15.51
C HIS A 242 -20.10 8.84 -16.00
N TRP A 243 -21.17 8.76 -16.77
CA TRP A 243 -21.95 9.92 -17.21
C TRP A 243 -23.04 10.31 -16.20
N LEU A 244 -23.65 9.34 -15.55
CA LEU A 244 -24.80 9.58 -14.67
C LEU A 244 -24.37 10.22 -13.34
N LEU A 245 -23.27 9.77 -12.69
CA LEU A 245 -22.88 10.28 -11.37
C LEU A 245 -22.60 11.80 -11.37
N PRO A 246 -21.82 12.34 -12.34
CA PRO A 246 -21.62 13.79 -12.43
C PRO A 246 -22.91 14.56 -12.71
N TYR A 247 -23.79 14.01 -13.56
CA TYR A 247 -25.09 14.64 -13.86
C TYR A 247 -25.96 14.78 -12.61
N LEU A 248 -26.00 13.75 -11.75
CA LEU A 248 -26.72 13.81 -10.47
C LEU A 248 -26.09 14.77 -9.46
N ALA A 249 -24.80 15.08 -9.61
CA ALA A 249 -24.09 16.05 -8.76
C ALA A 249 -24.30 17.51 -9.20
N SER A 250 -24.77 17.77 -10.44
CA SER A 250 -24.87 19.10 -11.05
C SER A 250 -25.88 20.06 -10.38
N GLY A 251 -26.65 19.57 -9.41
CA GLY A 251 -27.65 20.36 -8.70
C GLY A 251 -27.15 21.13 -7.45
N GLY A 252 -25.85 21.11 -7.13
CA GLY A 252 -25.26 21.76 -5.95
C GLY A 252 -23.81 22.19 -6.15
N ASP A 253 -23.20 22.85 -5.15
CA ASP A 253 -21.79 23.30 -5.18
C ASP A 253 -20.79 22.19 -5.48
N ALA A 254 -21.12 20.94 -5.14
CA ALA A 254 -20.37 19.75 -5.49
C ALA A 254 -20.32 19.50 -7.02
N GLY A 255 -21.32 19.95 -7.79
CA GLY A 255 -21.37 19.83 -9.24
C GLY A 255 -20.26 20.57 -9.97
N HIS A 256 -19.86 21.73 -9.47
CA HIS A 256 -18.78 22.53 -10.07
C HIS A 256 -17.41 21.87 -9.89
N ALA A 257 -17.16 21.22 -8.75
CA ALA A 257 -15.92 20.49 -8.49
C ALA A 257 -15.82 19.20 -9.32
N VAL A 258 -16.95 18.52 -9.58
CA VAL A 258 -17.02 17.30 -10.39
C VAL A 258 -16.96 17.61 -11.89
N ALA A 259 -17.58 18.72 -12.32
CA ALA A 259 -17.58 19.18 -13.72
C ALA A 259 -16.22 19.71 -14.20
N SER A 260 -15.34 20.13 -13.28
CA SER A 260 -14.03 20.73 -13.61
C SER A 260 -12.94 19.73 -14.06
N GLY A 261 -13.28 18.73 -14.86
CA GLY A 261 -12.30 17.95 -15.63
C GLY A 261 -11.59 16.82 -14.89
N THR A 262 -12.10 16.34 -13.74
CA THR A 262 -11.49 15.23 -13.01
C THR A 262 -11.93 13.83 -13.48
N GLY A 263 -12.80 13.75 -14.50
CA GLY A 263 -13.29 12.51 -15.06
C GLY A 263 -12.20 11.64 -15.68
N MET A 264 -12.34 10.32 -15.60
CA MET A 264 -11.38 9.35 -16.12
C MET A 264 -11.11 9.53 -17.62
N LEU A 265 -12.14 9.87 -18.43
CA LEU A 265 -11.99 10.09 -19.88
C LEU A 265 -11.11 11.30 -20.20
N HIS A 266 -11.19 12.38 -19.42
CA HIS A 266 -10.31 13.53 -19.59
C HIS A 266 -8.84 13.15 -19.32
N ARG A 267 -8.58 12.21 -18.41
CA ARG A 267 -7.25 11.69 -18.11
C ARG A 267 -6.73 10.65 -19.08
N LEU A 268 -7.59 10.11 -19.95
CA LEU A 268 -7.20 9.21 -21.05
C LEU A 268 -6.84 9.98 -22.31
N GLN A 269 -7.15 11.29 -22.38
CA GLN A 269 -6.65 12.12 -23.47
C GLN A 269 -5.12 12.17 -23.42
N PRO A 270 -4.43 12.10 -24.58
CA PRO A 270 -2.98 12.26 -24.63
C PRO A 270 -2.66 13.71 -24.24
N ALA A 271 -2.58 13.94 -22.92
CA ALA A 271 -1.94 15.14 -22.44
C ALA A 271 -0.48 15.11 -22.92
N ALA A 272 0.03 16.23 -23.38
CA ALA A 272 1.47 16.42 -23.58
C ALA A 272 2.19 15.78 -22.38
N VAL A 273 3.26 15.02 -22.62
CA VAL A 273 4.02 14.31 -21.56
C VAL A 273 4.34 15.34 -20.47
N THR A 274 3.47 15.35 -19.45
CA THR A 274 3.72 16.22 -18.29
C THR A 274 4.86 15.59 -17.51
N THR A 275 5.71 16.41 -16.93
CA THR A 275 6.83 15.94 -16.08
C THR A 275 6.37 15.01 -14.96
N ASP A 276 5.10 15.08 -14.54
CA ASP A 276 4.45 14.19 -13.57
C ASP A 276 4.03 12.83 -14.13
N SER A 277 4.34 12.50 -15.37
CA SER A 277 3.91 11.24 -15.97
C SER A 277 4.68 10.05 -15.41
N ARG A 278 4.02 8.88 -15.32
CA ARG A 278 4.69 7.62 -14.98
C ARG A 278 5.80 7.24 -15.97
N VAL A 279 5.74 7.77 -17.18
CA VAL A 279 6.79 7.58 -18.19
C VAL A 279 8.08 8.22 -17.72
N VAL A 280 8.06 9.47 -17.25
CA VAL A 280 9.22 10.17 -16.70
C VAL A 280 9.70 9.45 -15.44
N LEU A 281 8.80 9.10 -14.52
CA LEU A 281 9.13 8.35 -13.31
C LEU A 281 9.89 7.07 -13.63
N TRP A 282 9.35 6.22 -14.49
CA TRP A 282 9.98 4.94 -14.83
C TRP A 282 11.29 5.11 -15.60
N HIS A 283 11.40 6.14 -16.46
CA HIS A 283 12.67 6.47 -17.12
C HIS A 283 13.75 6.84 -16.09
N ASN A 284 13.41 7.67 -15.09
CA ASN A 284 14.34 8.00 -14.00
C ASN A 284 14.72 6.75 -13.19
N VAL A 285 13.75 5.88 -12.84
CA VAL A 285 14.04 4.63 -12.13
C VAL A 285 14.96 3.72 -12.94
N LEU A 286 14.76 3.58 -14.25
CA LEU A 286 15.63 2.79 -15.11
C LEU A 286 17.06 3.36 -15.18
N THR A 287 17.19 4.69 -15.17
CA THR A 287 18.50 5.36 -15.08
C THR A 287 19.20 5.02 -13.76
N LEU A 288 18.48 5.03 -12.64
CA LEU A 288 19.02 4.65 -11.33
C LEU A 288 19.43 3.17 -11.27
N ILE A 289 18.62 2.27 -11.86
CA ILE A 289 18.97 0.85 -11.98
C ILE A 289 20.26 0.67 -12.79
N ALA A 290 20.41 1.41 -13.90
CA ALA A 290 21.61 1.33 -14.73
C ALA A 290 22.88 1.79 -14.00
N GLN A 291 22.77 2.71 -13.04
CA GLN A 291 23.91 3.15 -12.21
C GLN A 291 24.35 2.10 -11.20
N ARG A 292 23.43 1.31 -10.62
CA ARG A 292 23.71 0.28 -9.62
C ARG A 292 22.96 -1.04 -9.91
N PRO A 293 23.27 -1.74 -11.02
CA PRO A 293 22.44 -2.86 -11.50
C PRO A 293 22.51 -4.12 -10.62
N LEU A 294 23.62 -4.36 -9.92
CA LEU A 294 23.86 -5.61 -9.19
C LEU A 294 23.32 -5.59 -7.76
N ALA A 295 23.64 -4.56 -6.99
CA ALA A 295 23.29 -4.46 -5.58
C ALA A 295 22.14 -3.48 -5.29
N GLY A 296 21.74 -2.67 -6.29
CA GLY A 296 20.77 -1.60 -6.11
C GLY A 296 21.35 -0.43 -5.29
N TRP A 297 20.46 0.45 -4.86
CA TRP A 297 20.81 1.60 -4.03
C TRP A 297 20.70 1.32 -2.53
N GLY A 298 20.06 0.24 -2.14
CA GLY A 298 19.71 -0.10 -0.77
C GLY A 298 18.20 0.05 -0.53
N TRP A 299 17.67 -0.74 0.41
CA TRP A 299 16.25 -0.72 0.74
C TRP A 299 15.83 0.61 1.38
N GLY A 300 14.89 1.31 0.73
CA GLY A 300 14.39 2.61 1.15
C GLY A 300 15.24 3.80 0.72
N GLU A 301 16.23 3.60 -0.16
CA GLU A 301 17.14 4.66 -0.63
C GLU A 301 16.69 5.30 -1.96
N LEU A 302 15.55 4.89 -2.53
CA LEU A 302 15.09 5.42 -3.80
C LEU A 302 14.90 6.94 -3.78
N SER A 303 14.37 7.51 -2.67
CA SER A 303 14.18 8.96 -2.53
C SER A 303 15.50 9.72 -2.60
N PHE A 304 16.49 9.24 -1.86
CA PHE A 304 17.84 9.81 -1.85
C PHE A 304 18.51 9.65 -3.21
N ALA A 305 18.47 8.45 -3.80
CA ALA A 305 19.04 8.16 -5.11
C ALA A 305 18.48 9.09 -6.19
N HIS A 306 17.15 9.30 -6.17
CA HIS A 306 16.49 10.21 -7.08
C HIS A 306 16.93 11.65 -6.85
N PHE A 307 17.01 12.12 -5.59
CA PHE A 307 17.47 13.48 -5.27
C PHE A 307 18.92 13.69 -5.67
N ALA A 308 19.82 12.77 -5.35
CA ALA A 308 21.25 12.89 -5.59
C ALA A 308 21.65 12.82 -7.08
N THR A 309 20.81 12.24 -7.95
CA THR A 309 21.11 12.05 -9.36
C THR A 309 20.70 13.25 -10.20
N LEU A 310 21.65 13.77 -11.00
CA LEU A 310 21.40 14.75 -12.03
C LEU A 310 21.10 14.02 -13.35
N TYR A 311 19.86 14.10 -13.82
CA TYR A 311 19.43 13.43 -15.05
C TYR A 311 19.75 14.31 -16.27
N SER A 312 20.12 13.68 -17.38
CA SER A 312 20.31 14.37 -18.68
C SER A 312 18.98 14.73 -19.39
N GLY A 313 17.88 14.21 -18.90
CA GLY A 313 16.52 14.41 -19.45
C GLY A 313 15.52 14.86 -18.41
N PRO A 314 14.21 14.76 -18.70
CA PRO A 314 13.17 15.16 -17.77
C PRO A 314 13.29 14.47 -16.42
N ARG A 315 13.17 15.25 -15.35
CA ARG A 315 13.16 14.77 -13.98
C ARG A 315 11.72 14.68 -13.47
N PHE A 316 11.39 13.60 -12.76
CA PHE A 316 10.13 13.50 -12.02
C PHE A 316 10.13 14.52 -10.86
N PRO A 317 9.11 15.39 -10.75
CA PRO A 317 9.22 16.64 -10.00
C PRO A 317 9.00 16.52 -8.49
N VAL A 318 8.58 15.36 -8.01
CA VAL A 318 8.30 15.13 -6.58
C VAL A 318 9.27 14.12 -5.98
N ILE A 319 9.29 14.01 -4.65
CA ILE A 319 10.06 13.00 -3.94
C ILE A 319 9.60 11.62 -4.40
N LEU A 320 10.54 10.79 -4.83
CA LEU A 320 10.29 9.48 -5.40
C LEU A 320 10.57 8.39 -4.35
N ASP A 321 9.61 8.13 -3.49
CA ASP A 321 9.71 7.10 -2.43
C ASP A 321 9.34 5.69 -2.91
N ASN A 322 8.71 5.57 -4.07
CA ASN A 322 8.33 4.29 -4.66
C ASN A 322 8.33 4.36 -6.19
N ALA A 323 8.77 3.29 -6.85
CA ALA A 323 8.78 3.19 -8.31
C ALA A 323 7.39 2.99 -8.94
N HIS A 324 6.31 2.86 -8.15
CA HIS A 324 4.94 2.56 -8.60
C HIS A 324 4.85 1.33 -9.52
N ASN A 325 5.81 0.43 -9.38
CA ASN A 325 5.90 -0.85 -10.08
C ASN A 325 6.81 -1.77 -9.27
N LEU A 326 6.26 -2.83 -8.72
CA LEU A 326 6.98 -3.71 -7.78
C LEU A 326 8.28 -4.30 -8.36
N PRO A 327 8.33 -4.88 -9.58
CA PRO A 327 9.57 -5.33 -10.18
C PRO A 327 10.64 -4.25 -10.31
N LEU A 328 10.27 -3.05 -10.76
CA LEU A 328 11.21 -1.93 -10.89
C LEU A 328 11.69 -1.44 -9.53
N HIS A 329 10.80 -1.41 -8.53
CA HIS A 329 11.17 -1.01 -7.17
C HIS A 329 12.16 -2.00 -6.55
N LEU A 330 11.93 -3.30 -6.70
CA LEU A 330 12.90 -4.31 -6.25
C LEU A 330 14.24 -4.21 -6.99
N ALA A 331 14.21 -3.91 -8.29
CA ALA A 331 15.43 -3.78 -9.07
C ALA A 331 16.26 -2.54 -8.70
N VAL A 332 15.62 -1.39 -8.42
CA VAL A 332 16.35 -0.16 -8.05
C VAL A 332 16.92 -0.24 -6.64
N GLU A 333 16.22 -0.88 -5.71
CA GLU A 333 16.66 -0.95 -4.30
C GLU A 333 17.53 -2.17 -3.99
N LEU A 334 17.24 -3.35 -4.56
CA LEU A 334 17.94 -4.61 -4.28
C LEU A 334 18.83 -5.11 -5.42
N GLY A 335 18.77 -4.46 -6.57
CA GLY A 335 19.47 -4.88 -7.79
C GLY A 335 18.68 -5.86 -8.65
N ILE A 336 19.08 -5.96 -9.93
CA ILE A 336 18.44 -6.82 -10.94
C ILE A 336 18.48 -8.31 -10.52
N PRO A 337 19.59 -8.89 -9.99
CA PRO A 337 19.62 -10.29 -9.62
C PRO A 337 18.58 -10.63 -8.54
N ALA A 338 18.42 -9.80 -7.52
CA ALA A 338 17.42 -9.98 -6.47
C ALA A 338 15.99 -9.86 -7.02
N ALA A 339 15.72 -8.85 -7.84
CA ALA A 339 14.42 -8.66 -8.48
C ALA A 339 14.03 -9.85 -9.37
N LEU A 340 14.96 -10.36 -10.17
CA LEU A 340 14.73 -11.53 -11.02
C LEU A 340 14.48 -12.80 -10.18
N LEU A 341 15.23 -13.02 -9.11
CA LEU A 341 15.04 -14.18 -8.25
C LEU A 341 13.69 -14.13 -7.53
N ILE A 342 13.31 -12.99 -6.99
CA ILE A 342 12.05 -12.83 -6.25
C ILE A 342 10.86 -12.88 -7.21
N CYS A 343 10.83 -12.04 -8.24
CA CYS A 343 9.71 -11.99 -9.19
C CYS A 343 9.65 -13.24 -10.07
N GLY A 344 10.79 -13.70 -10.59
CA GLY A 344 10.88 -14.92 -11.41
C GLY A 344 10.53 -16.17 -10.62
N GLY A 345 11.01 -16.29 -9.38
CA GLY A 345 10.65 -17.39 -8.47
C GLY A 345 9.16 -17.41 -8.15
N PHE A 346 8.56 -16.23 -7.92
CA PHE A 346 7.12 -16.11 -7.71
C PHE A 346 6.32 -16.50 -8.97
N LEU A 347 6.70 -16.00 -10.15
CA LEU A 347 6.07 -16.35 -11.43
C LEU A 347 6.18 -17.85 -11.73
N TRP A 348 7.34 -18.44 -11.43
CA TRP A 348 7.53 -19.90 -11.54
C TRP A 348 6.57 -20.66 -10.61
N MET A 349 6.41 -20.23 -9.35
CA MET A 349 5.44 -20.83 -8.41
C MET A 349 4.00 -20.71 -8.92
N VAL A 350 3.63 -19.57 -9.50
CA VAL A 350 2.31 -19.35 -10.12
C VAL A 350 2.12 -20.30 -11.31
N GLY A 351 3.10 -20.38 -12.21
CA GLY A 351 3.07 -21.27 -13.39
C GLY A 351 2.94 -22.76 -12.99
N ALA A 352 3.73 -23.18 -11.98
CA ALA A 352 3.68 -24.54 -11.44
C ALA A 352 2.33 -24.88 -10.78
N ALA A 353 1.66 -23.90 -10.17
CA ALA A 353 0.33 -24.07 -9.56
C ALA A 353 -0.81 -24.16 -10.59
N LYS A 354 -0.57 -23.79 -11.84
CA LYS A 354 -1.53 -23.87 -12.98
C LYS A 354 -2.90 -23.26 -12.65
N PRO A 355 -3.02 -21.97 -12.33
CA PRO A 355 -4.27 -21.32 -11.93
C PRO A 355 -5.39 -21.47 -12.97
N TRP A 356 -5.05 -21.63 -14.25
CA TRP A 356 -6.02 -21.88 -15.35
C TRP A 356 -6.69 -23.25 -15.30
N CYS A 357 -6.16 -24.19 -14.49
CA CYS A 357 -6.71 -25.53 -14.24
C CYS A 357 -7.41 -25.62 -12.87
N GLU A 358 -7.43 -24.56 -12.08
CA GLU A 358 -8.01 -24.57 -10.74
C GLU A 358 -9.51 -24.81 -10.75
N ARG A 359 -10.01 -25.56 -9.80
CA ARG A 359 -11.45 -25.88 -9.65
C ARG A 359 -11.97 -25.73 -8.23
N ASP A 360 -11.07 -25.69 -7.24
CA ASP A 360 -11.48 -25.47 -5.86
C ASP A 360 -11.99 -24.04 -5.69
N PRO A 361 -13.24 -23.83 -5.22
CA PRO A 361 -13.84 -22.50 -5.13
C PRO A 361 -13.05 -21.54 -4.24
N LEU A 362 -12.51 -22.02 -3.11
CA LEU A 362 -11.71 -21.19 -2.20
C LEU A 362 -10.41 -20.73 -2.85
N ARG A 363 -9.75 -21.64 -3.56
CA ARG A 363 -8.51 -21.34 -4.29
C ARG A 363 -8.77 -20.42 -5.49
N LEU A 364 -9.91 -20.57 -6.18
CA LEU A 364 -10.33 -19.62 -7.23
C LEU A 364 -10.53 -18.21 -6.69
N MET A 365 -11.17 -18.08 -5.52
CA MET A 365 -11.28 -16.78 -4.84
C MET A 365 -9.89 -16.22 -4.51
N ALA A 366 -9.02 -17.04 -3.91
CA ALA A 366 -7.67 -16.61 -3.55
C ALA A 366 -6.84 -16.18 -4.78
N TRP A 367 -6.96 -16.87 -5.92
CA TRP A 367 -6.35 -16.46 -7.20
C TRP A 367 -6.89 -15.12 -7.69
N GLY A 368 -8.20 -14.91 -7.60
CA GLY A 368 -8.83 -13.64 -7.98
C GLY A 368 -8.35 -12.47 -7.11
N LEU A 369 -8.34 -12.66 -5.78
CA LEU A 369 -7.86 -11.65 -4.82
C LEU A 369 -6.37 -11.35 -5.03
N LEU A 370 -5.54 -12.39 -5.19
CA LEU A 370 -4.11 -12.25 -5.46
C LEU A 370 -3.87 -11.51 -6.79
N GLY A 371 -4.60 -11.86 -7.85
CA GLY A 371 -4.51 -11.21 -9.14
C GLY A 371 -4.83 -9.71 -9.08
N VAL A 372 -5.86 -9.32 -8.33
CA VAL A 372 -6.22 -7.91 -8.11
C VAL A 372 -5.08 -7.14 -7.44
N ILE A 373 -4.47 -7.72 -6.37
CA ILE A 373 -3.34 -7.08 -5.67
C ILE A 373 -2.11 -7.00 -6.58
N LEU A 374 -1.81 -8.04 -7.35
CA LEU A 374 -0.66 -8.05 -8.26
C LEU A 374 -0.80 -7.04 -9.39
N VAL A 375 -1.99 -6.91 -10.00
CA VAL A 375 -2.25 -5.87 -11.01
C VAL A 375 -2.04 -4.48 -10.41
N HIS A 376 -2.50 -4.25 -9.19
CA HIS A 376 -2.23 -2.99 -8.49
C HIS A 376 -0.73 -2.79 -8.22
N SER A 377 0.00 -3.83 -7.84
CA SER A 377 1.45 -3.77 -7.56
C SER A 377 2.31 -3.49 -8.80
N LEU A 378 1.79 -3.68 -10.01
CA LEU A 378 2.45 -3.28 -11.25
C LEU A 378 2.24 -1.79 -11.59
N LEU A 379 1.32 -1.11 -10.92
CA LEU A 379 0.91 0.26 -11.22
C LEU A 379 1.08 1.21 -10.03
N GLU A 380 1.22 0.67 -8.81
CA GLU A 380 1.27 1.35 -7.51
C GLU A 380 1.94 0.42 -6.48
N TYR A 381 1.81 0.72 -5.19
CA TYR A 381 2.48 0.01 -4.10
C TYR A 381 1.52 -0.48 -2.98
N PRO A 382 0.48 -1.29 -3.28
CA PRO A 382 -0.49 -1.74 -2.27
C PRO A 382 0.14 -2.56 -1.14
N LEU A 383 1.25 -3.26 -1.40
CA LEU A 383 1.94 -4.10 -0.42
C LEU A 383 2.72 -3.31 0.64
N TRP A 384 2.76 -1.97 0.56
CA TRP A 384 3.21 -1.07 1.64
C TRP A 384 2.11 -0.77 2.66
N TYR A 385 0.88 -1.30 2.46
CA TYR A 385 -0.26 -1.06 3.33
C TYR A 385 -0.75 -2.36 3.98
N GLY A 386 -0.84 -2.36 5.30
CA GLY A 386 -1.18 -3.53 6.11
C GLY A 386 -2.45 -4.29 5.68
N PRO A 387 -3.56 -3.61 5.33
CA PRO A 387 -4.77 -4.32 4.90
C PRO A 387 -4.56 -5.21 3.67
N PHE A 388 -3.77 -4.76 2.69
CA PHE A 388 -3.46 -5.56 1.49
C PHE A 388 -2.42 -6.65 1.78
N GLN A 389 -1.45 -6.40 2.67
CA GLN A 389 -0.50 -7.41 3.15
C GLN A 389 -1.24 -8.59 3.81
N LEU A 390 -2.26 -8.30 4.63
CA LEU A 390 -3.07 -9.32 5.29
C LEU A 390 -3.80 -10.20 4.26
N VAL A 391 -4.49 -9.60 3.28
CA VAL A 391 -5.18 -10.36 2.22
C VAL A 391 -4.17 -11.13 1.36
N PHE A 392 -3.07 -10.50 0.99
CA PHE A 392 -1.99 -11.13 0.20
C PHE A 392 -1.43 -12.37 0.90
N GLY A 393 -1.04 -12.24 2.17
CA GLY A 393 -0.51 -13.36 2.96
C GLY A 393 -1.52 -14.50 3.08
N LEU A 394 -2.79 -14.21 3.39
CA LEU A 394 -3.84 -15.23 3.43
C LEU A 394 -3.98 -15.97 2.09
N CYS A 395 -3.99 -15.25 0.96
CA CYS A 395 -4.05 -15.86 -0.37
C CYS A 395 -2.83 -16.74 -0.65
N LEU A 396 -1.62 -16.30 -0.31
CA LEU A 396 -0.41 -17.11 -0.46
C LEU A 396 -0.53 -18.43 0.31
N GLY A 397 -1.00 -18.39 1.56
CA GLY A 397 -1.18 -19.60 2.37
C GLY A 397 -2.25 -20.56 1.82
N ILE A 398 -3.38 -20.03 1.35
CA ILE A 398 -4.45 -20.81 0.72
C ILE A 398 -3.96 -21.52 -0.56
N LEU A 399 -3.15 -20.81 -1.35
CA LEU A 399 -2.68 -21.32 -2.65
C LEU A 399 -1.50 -22.28 -2.55
N TRP A 400 -0.62 -22.09 -1.56
CA TRP A 400 0.56 -22.94 -1.37
C TRP A 400 0.65 -23.51 0.07
N PRO A 401 -0.36 -24.29 0.54
CA PRO A 401 -0.27 -24.95 1.83
C PRO A 401 0.78 -26.07 1.78
N ALA A 402 1.40 -26.39 2.93
CA ALA A 402 2.18 -27.60 3.03
C ALA A 402 1.27 -28.84 2.92
N SER A 403 1.83 -29.94 2.44
CA SER A 403 1.11 -31.23 2.47
C SER A 403 0.71 -31.57 3.91
N PRO A 404 -0.50 -32.07 4.13
CA PRO A 404 -0.95 -32.45 5.46
C PRO A 404 -0.03 -33.54 6.01
N LYS A 405 0.69 -33.21 7.07
CA LYS A 405 1.39 -34.21 7.88
C LYS A 405 0.39 -34.88 8.83
N ARG A 406 0.73 -36.14 9.30
CA ARG A 406 -0.04 -36.83 10.35
C ARG A 406 -0.41 -35.84 11.47
N PRO A 407 -1.59 -36.01 12.10
CA PRO A 407 -2.03 -35.12 13.18
C PRO A 407 -1.01 -35.15 14.33
N GLU A 408 -0.23 -34.08 14.44
CA GLU A 408 0.55 -33.85 15.66
C GLU A 408 -0.39 -33.42 16.79
N ALA A 409 0.00 -33.77 18.02
CA ALA A 409 -0.77 -33.45 19.21
C ALA A 409 -1.26 -32.00 19.21
N SER A 410 -2.57 -31.81 19.19
CA SER A 410 -3.27 -30.52 19.08
C SER A 410 -2.80 -29.44 20.08
N GLY A 411 -2.33 -29.85 21.27
CA GLY A 411 -1.92 -28.95 22.34
C GLY A 411 -0.69 -28.11 22.02
N LYS A 412 0.39 -28.70 21.47
CA LYS A 412 1.62 -27.96 21.14
C LYS A 412 1.40 -26.90 20.06
N LYS A 413 0.56 -27.19 19.05
CA LYS A 413 0.24 -26.23 17.99
C LYS A 413 -0.60 -25.06 18.52
N LYS A 414 -1.56 -25.32 19.40
CA LYS A 414 -2.36 -24.26 20.04
C LYS A 414 -1.50 -23.37 20.92
N LEU A 415 -0.58 -23.94 21.69
CA LEU A 415 0.36 -23.18 22.52
C LEU A 415 1.26 -22.29 21.65
N ALA A 416 1.82 -22.81 20.56
CA ALA A 416 2.65 -22.05 19.63
C ALA A 416 1.87 -20.89 18.95
N ALA A 417 0.63 -21.13 18.54
CA ALA A 417 -0.23 -20.09 17.98
C ALA A 417 -0.55 -18.99 19.01
N PHE A 418 -0.84 -19.39 20.25
CA PHE A 418 -1.10 -18.43 21.32
C PHE A 418 0.15 -17.63 21.68
N ALA A 419 1.32 -18.26 21.77
CA ALA A 419 2.59 -17.58 22.00
C ALA A 419 2.90 -16.57 20.85
N ALA A 420 2.68 -16.96 19.59
CA ALA A 420 2.84 -16.07 18.45
C ALA A 420 1.85 -14.89 18.50
N ALA A 421 0.58 -15.14 18.88
CA ALA A 421 -0.42 -14.08 19.06
C ALA A 421 -0.01 -13.10 20.17
N ALA A 422 0.47 -13.62 21.31
CA ALA A 422 0.96 -12.80 22.42
C ALA A 422 2.17 -11.94 21.99
N THR A 423 3.12 -12.52 21.24
CA THR A 423 4.25 -11.78 20.67
C THR A 423 3.79 -10.62 19.79
N TRP A 424 2.81 -10.86 18.89
CA TRP A 424 2.22 -9.78 18.07
C TRP A 424 1.57 -8.69 18.91
N VAL A 425 0.84 -9.05 19.98
CA VAL A 425 0.21 -8.07 20.90
C VAL A 425 1.27 -7.19 21.56
N VAL A 426 2.39 -7.76 22.00
CA VAL A 426 3.50 -7.00 22.59
C VAL A 426 4.13 -6.04 21.58
N ILE A 427 4.42 -6.53 20.36
CA ILE A 427 4.98 -5.71 19.27
C ILE A 427 4.03 -4.55 18.92
N ILE A 428 2.74 -4.82 18.76
CA ILE A 428 1.72 -3.82 18.44
C ILE A 428 1.61 -2.80 19.58
N GLY A 429 1.58 -3.27 20.83
CA GLY A 429 1.48 -2.40 22.01
C GLY A 429 2.66 -1.44 22.10
N TYR A 430 3.90 -1.95 21.93
CA TYR A 430 5.08 -1.11 21.89
C TYR A 430 5.06 -0.11 20.73
N ALA A 431 4.77 -0.58 19.51
CA ALA A 431 4.74 0.27 18.33
C ALA A 431 3.65 1.37 18.43
N ALA A 432 2.47 1.04 18.95
CA ALA A 432 1.40 2.01 19.16
C ALA A 432 1.78 3.05 20.22
N TRP A 433 2.42 2.62 21.31
CA TRP A 433 2.89 3.50 22.37
C TRP A 433 3.97 4.46 21.85
N ASP A 434 5.02 3.94 21.17
CA ASP A 434 6.12 4.77 20.67
C ASP A 434 5.63 5.73 19.57
N TYR A 435 4.76 5.26 18.67
CA TYR A 435 4.14 6.12 17.63
C TYR A 435 3.28 7.24 18.23
N THR A 436 2.49 6.95 19.27
CA THR A 436 1.66 7.95 19.94
C THR A 436 2.52 9.03 20.58
N ARG A 437 3.65 8.66 21.20
CA ARG A 437 4.64 9.59 21.75
C ARG A 437 5.23 10.48 20.66
N VAL A 438 5.79 9.89 19.60
CA VAL A 438 6.43 10.63 18.50
C VAL A 438 5.41 11.54 17.78
N SER A 439 4.17 11.12 17.67
CA SER A 439 3.10 11.94 17.09
C SER A 439 2.90 13.28 17.82
N GLN A 440 3.31 13.41 19.09
CA GLN A 440 3.17 14.66 19.83
C GLN A 440 4.01 15.80 19.24
N ILE A 441 5.12 15.50 18.55
CA ILE A 441 5.95 16.53 17.88
C ILE A 441 5.14 17.25 16.79
N TYR A 442 4.26 16.52 16.12
CA TYR A 442 3.50 16.99 14.94
C TYR A 442 2.15 17.63 15.31
N LEU A 443 1.87 17.76 16.60
CA LEU A 443 0.67 18.44 17.12
C LEU A 443 0.99 19.86 17.58
N PRO A 444 0.04 20.80 17.46
CA PRO A 444 0.12 22.08 18.15
C PRO A 444 0.28 21.89 19.65
N ARG A 445 0.96 22.81 20.34
CA ARG A 445 1.32 22.67 21.77
C ARG A 445 0.11 22.42 22.68
N ASP A 446 -1.01 23.06 22.41
CA ASP A 446 -2.27 22.93 23.16
C ASP A 446 -2.94 21.56 22.97
N ALA A 447 -2.76 20.95 21.81
CA ALA A 447 -3.29 19.62 21.49
C ALA A 447 -2.39 18.46 21.99
N ARG A 448 -1.18 18.75 22.48
CA ARG A 448 -0.26 17.73 23.02
C ARG A 448 -0.73 17.22 24.39
N MET A 449 -0.42 15.95 24.65
CA MET A 449 -0.54 15.39 25.99
C MET A 449 0.28 16.23 26.99
N SER A 450 -0.20 16.43 28.21
CA SER A 450 0.44 17.26 29.23
C SER A 450 1.90 16.93 29.47
N ALA A 451 2.25 15.64 29.44
CA ALA A 451 3.62 15.17 29.60
C ALA A 451 4.59 15.63 28.49
N TYR A 452 4.07 16.00 27.31
CA TYR A 452 4.87 16.36 26.12
C TYR A 452 4.65 17.80 25.66
N ARG A 453 3.97 18.66 26.44
CA ARG A 453 3.74 20.07 26.06
C ARG A 453 5.02 20.87 25.98
N ASP A 454 5.92 20.62 26.94
CA ASP A 454 7.19 21.32 27.05
C ASP A 454 8.34 20.34 26.77
N ASP A 455 9.40 20.84 26.15
CA ASP A 455 10.60 20.06 25.78
C ASP A 455 10.29 18.77 25.02
N THR A 456 9.28 18.83 24.15
CA THR A 456 8.73 17.66 23.43
C THR A 456 9.83 16.88 22.71
N LEU A 457 10.70 17.57 21.98
CA LEU A 457 11.76 16.93 21.20
C LEU A 457 12.76 16.22 22.11
N ALA A 458 13.23 16.87 23.19
CA ALA A 458 14.18 16.29 24.12
C ALA A 458 13.64 15.01 24.80
N LYS A 459 12.34 15.00 25.15
CA LYS A 459 11.67 13.82 25.75
C LYS A 459 11.51 12.64 24.79
N LEU A 460 11.69 12.85 23.50
CA LEU A 460 11.48 11.85 22.45
C LEU A 460 12.76 11.34 21.80
N GLN A 461 13.92 11.89 22.16
CA GLN A 461 15.24 11.43 21.70
C GLN A 461 15.48 9.92 21.91
N GLY A 462 14.84 9.30 22.92
CA GLY A 462 14.90 7.86 23.18
C GLY A 462 13.89 7.01 22.38
N SER A 463 13.19 7.55 21.37
CA SER A 463 12.36 6.73 20.48
C SER A 463 13.24 5.82 19.64
N TRP A 464 12.92 4.51 19.67
CA TRP A 464 13.72 3.53 18.94
C TRP A 464 13.10 3.19 17.57
N LEU A 465 11.80 2.90 17.55
CA LEU A 465 11.13 2.46 16.30
C LEU A 465 10.90 3.62 15.33
N PHE A 466 10.68 4.82 15.85
CA PHE A 466 10.39 6.03 15.08
C PHE A 466 11.48 7.10 15.24
N SER A 467 12.74 6.69 15.50
CA SER A 467 13.88 7.61 15.63
C SER A 467 14.05 8.54 14.44
N ARG A 468 13.84 8.06 13.21
CA ARG A 468 13.93 8.88 11.99
C ARG A 468 12.97 10.06 11.97
N GLN A 469 11.74 9.87 12.48
CA GLN A 469 10.75 10.92 12.59
C GLN A 469 11.16 11.97 13.65
N VAL A 470 11.86 11.53 14.69
CA VAL A 470 12.44 12.42 15.71
C VAL A 470 13.61 13.21 15.12
N ASP A 471 14.55 12.52 14.45
CA ASP A 471 15.68 13.13 13.75
C ASP A 471 15.21 14.17 12.71
N PHE A 472 14.19 13.81 11.91
CA PHE A 472 13.59 14.72 10.95
C PHE A 472 12.98 15.96 11.61
N ALA A 473 12.28 15.79 12.73
CA ALA A 473 11.73 16.90 13.49
C ALA A 473 12.84 17.78 14.08
N GLU A 474 13.91 17.18 14.59
CA GLU A 474 15.07 17.91 15.11
C GLU A 474 15.71 18.78 14.03
N VAL A 475 16.03 18.22 12.86
CA VAL A 475 16.58 18.97 11.72
C VAL A 475 15.68 20.13 11.30
N THR A 476 14.37 19.87 11.21
CA THR A 476 13.43 20.86 10.65
C THR A 476 13.01 21.95 11.64
N LEU A 477 13.08 21.68 12.95
CA LEU A 477 12.68 22.63 14.00
C LEU A 477 13.86 23.39 14.61
N THR A 478 15.11 22.92 14.43
CA THR A 478 16.29 23.53 15.01
C THR A 478 16.96 24.50 14.03
N ALA A 479 17.28 25.70 14.48
CA ALA A 479 18.08 26.64 13.71
C ALA A 479 19.54 26.17 13.65
N VAL A 480 20.18 26.32 12.50
CA VAL A 480 21.63 26.08 12.35
C VAL A 480 22.38 27.30 12.89
N THR A 481 23.38 27.04 13.72
CA THR A 481 24.23 28.05 14.33
C THR A 481 25.69 27.57 14.29
N PRO A 482 26.69 28.45 14.42
CA PRO A 482 28.09 28.02 14.49
C PRO A 482 28.36 26.99 15.59
N ALA A 483 27.62 27.07 16.71
CA ALA A 483 27.81 26.18 17.85
C ALA A 483 27.28 24.76 17.58
N ASN A 484 26.25 24.60 16.75
CA ASN A 484 25.64 23.29 16.46
C ASN A 484 25.86 22.81 15.02
N ALA A 485 26.60 23.56 14.18
CA ALA A 485 26.76 23.28 12.76
C ALA A 485 27.24 21.85 12.47
N ALA A 486 28.21 21.34 13.22
CA ALA A 486 28.74 19.98 13.04
C ALA A 486 27.68 18.91 13.30
N HIS A 487 26.93 19.05 14.41
CA HIS A 487 25.83 18.13 14.74
C HIS A 487 24.71 18.20 13.70
N MET A 488 24.30 19.42 13.32
CA MET A 488 23.22 19.63 12.33
C MET A 488 23.61 19.09 10.95
N HIS A 489 24.87 19.22 10.56
CA HIS A 489 25.38 18.71 9.31
C HIS A 489 25.30 17.18 9.25
N GLU A 490 25.80 16.50 10.28
CA GLU A 490 25.72 15.03 10.38
C GLU A 490 24.25 14.54 10.41
N LEU A 491 23.42 15.19 11.21
CA LEU A 491 22.01 14.85 11.36
C LEU A 491 21.23 15.08 10.05
N ALA A 492 21.43 16.24 9.39
CA ALA A 492 20.79 16.52 8.10
C ALA A 492 21.22 15.55 7.00
N GLY A 493 22.51 15.16 7.00
CA GLY A 493 23.03 14.11 6.11
C GLY A 493 22.33 12.78 6.31
N ARG A 494 22.12 12.33 7.54
CA ARG A 494 21.35 11.10 7.83
C ARG A 494 19.87 11.23 7.43
N VAL A 495 19.26 12.34 7.77
CA VAL A 495 17.83 12.61 7.47
C VAL A 495 17.57 12.75 5.97
N LEU A 496 18.54 13.21 5.18
CA LEU A 496 18.44 13.30 3.73
C LEU A 496 18.14 11.95 3.06
N HIS A 497 18.65 10.85 3.61
CA HIS A 497 18.35 9.49 3.15
C HIS A 497 16.92 9.06 3.50
N PHE A 498 16.36 9.62 4.55
CA PHE A 498 14.97 9.34 4.95
C PHE A 498 13.97 10.21 4.16
N SER A 499 14.22 11.51 4.05
CA SER A 499 13.32 12.47 3.41
C SER A 499 14.12 13.65 2.85
N PRO A 500 14.47 13.63 1.54
CA PRO A 500 15.20 14.71 0.87
C PRO A 500 14.27 15.90 0.57
N GLU A 501 13.66 16.48 1.60
CA GLU A 501 12.80 17.64 1.48
C GLU A 501 13.61 18.95 1.46
N PRO A 502 13.10 20.03 0.81
CA PRO A 502 13.76 21.33 0.78
C PRO A 502 14.27 21.81 2.12
N ARG A 503 13.48 21.67 3.19
CA ARG A 503 13.84 22.09 4.56
C ARG A 503 14.99 21.30 5.18
N VAL A 504 15.22 20.05 4.75
CA VAL A 504 16.37 19.24 5.18
C VAL A 504 17.61 19.62 4.38
N ILE A 505 17.45 19.81 3.07
CA ILE A 505 18.51 20.19 2.14
C ILE A 505 19.10 21.55 2.52
N VAL A 506 18.25 22.52 2.84
CA VAL A 506 18.67 23.85 3.33
C VAL A 506 19.54 23.73 4.57
N LYS A 507 19.14 22.92 5.57
CA LYS A 507 19.93 22.72 6.78
C LYS A 507 21.30 22.08 6.52
N LEU A 508 21.35 21.17 5.53
CA LEU A 508 22.60 20.56 5.11
C LEU A 508 23.55 21.58 4.46
N ILE A 509 23.02 22.45 3.59
CA ILE A 509 23.79 23.49 2.92
C ILE A 509 24.28 24.52 3.95
N GLU A 510 23.39 25.11 4.75
CA GLU A 510 23.71 26.12 5.76
C GLU A 510 24.78 25.61 6.77
N SER A 511 24.66 24.34 7.18
CA SER A 511 25.64 23.76 8.10
C SER A 511 26.99 23.51 7.42
N ALA A 512 27.02 23.11 6.15
CA ALA A 512 28.25 22.95 5.38
C ALA A 512 28.99 24.27 5.21
N GLU A 513 28.29 25.36 4.91
CA GLU A 513 28.84 26.73 4.81
C GLU A 513 29.48 27.16 6.14
N LEU A 514 28.78 27.02 7.26
CA LEU A 514 29.31 27.37 8.59
C LEU A 514 30.54 26.54 9.00
N LEU A 515 30.70 25.36 8.41
CA LEU A 515 31.87 24.49 8.62
C LEU A 515 33.01 24.75 7.61
N GLY A 516 32.87 25.73 6.69
CA GLY A 516 33.87 26.01 5.65
C GLY A 516 33.93 24.93 4.56
N ARG A 517 32.85 24.15 4.36
CA ARG A 517 32.76 23.09 3.35
C ARG A 517 32.08 23.58 2.07
N ASP A 518 32.60 24.67 1.50
CA ASP A 518 31.96 25.41 0.40
C ASP A 518 31.72 24.54 -0.83
N ALA A 519 32.68 23.68 -1.21
CA ALA A 519 32.51 22.77 -2.34
C ALA A 519 31.35 21.77 -2.14
N GLU A 520 31.15 21.31 -0.90
CA GLU A 520 30.03 20.44 -0.55
C GLU A 520 28.71 21.20 -0.57
N ALA A 521 28.67 22.42 -0.01
CA ALA A 521 27.50 23.28 -0.04
C ALA A 521 27.03 23.59 -1.48
N HIS A 522 27.96 23.96 -2.36
CA HIS A 522 27.67 24.16 -3.78
C HIS A 522 27.11 22.90 -4.47
N ALA A 523 27.70 21.74 -4.21
CA ALA A 523 27.23 20.49 -4.80
C ALA A 523 25.81 20.14 -4.37
N TRP A 524 25.42 20.40 -3.12
CA TRP A 524 24.04 20.22 -2.65
C TRP A 524 23.09 21.30 -3.17
N ALA A 525 23.55 22.55 -3.28
CA ALA A 525 22.77 23.66 -3.84
C ALA A 525 22.41 23.41 -5.31
N GLU A 526 23.35 22.88 -6.11
CA GLU A 526 23.07 22.51 -7.51
C GLU A 526 21.98 21.43 -7.59
N ARG A 527 22.08 20.38 -6.78
CA ARG A 527 21.05 19.33 -6.74
C ARG A 527 19.70 19.87 -6.25
N PHE A 528 19.71 20.77 -5.28
CA PHE A 528 18.52 21.43 -4.76
C PHE A 528 17.83 22.26 -5.85
N ARG A 529 18.61 23.08 -6.58
CA ARG A 529 18.13 23.90 -7.71
C ARG A 529 17.44 23.07 -8.78
N VAL A 530 18.04 21.91 -9.13
CA VAL A 530 17.48 21.01 -10.15
C VAL A 530 16.28 20.24 -9.64
N ALA A 531 16.30 19.78 -8.40
CA ALA A 531 15.23 18.94 -7.83
C ALA A 531 13.98 19.75 -7.43
N PHE A 532 14.17 20.95 -6.90
CA PHE A 532 13.11 21.79 -6.33
C PHE A 532 13.27 23.26 -6.71
N PRO A 533 13.18 23.63 -8.00
CA PRO A 533 13.55 24.99 -8.48
C PRO A 533 12.77 26.10 -7.79
N ALA A 534 11.45 25.93 -7.57
CA ALA A 534 10.64 26.94 -6.90
C ALA A 534 10.96 27.10 -5.40
N ALA A 535 11.38 26.02 -4.73
CA ALA A 535 11.80 26.09 -3.33
C ALA A 535 13.20 26.69 -3.20
N PHE A 536 14.09 26.37 -4.14
CA PHE A 536 15.42 26.94 -4.23
C PHE A 536 15.39 28.46 -4.44
N ALA A 537 14.57 28.94 -5.39
CA ALA A 537 14.39 30.38 -5.61
C ALA A 537 13.92 31.10 -4.34
N ARG A 538 12.87 30.58 -3.68
CA ARG A 538 12.39 31.17 -2.41
C ARG A 538 13.44 31.16 -1.30
N TRP A 539 14.28 30.14 -1.27
CA TRP A 539 15.36 30.07 -0.28
C TRP A 539 16.44 31.13 -0.57
N LEU A 540 16.83 31.31 -1.83
CA LEU A 540 17.77 32.38 -2.24
C LEU A 540 17.24 33.77 -1.89
N ASP A 541 15.97 34.07 -2.19
CA ASP A 541 15.34 35.36 -1.89
C ASP A 541 15.32 35.69 -0.38
N ASN A 542 15.40 34.68 0.48
CA ASN A 542 15.40 34.84 1.94
C ASN A 542 16.78 34.66 2.57
N ARG A 543 17.86 34.52 1.77
CA ARG A 543 19.23 34.48 2.31
C ARG A 543 19.68 35.85 2.79
N PRO A 544 20.48 35.89 3.88
CA PRO A 544 21.17 37.10 4.28
C PRO A 544 22.12 37.59 3.17
N ASP A 545 22.26 38.92 3.02
CA ASP A 545 23.11 39.54 1.98
C ASP A 545 24.62 39.21 2.17
N ASP A 546 25.01 38.81 3.38
CA ASP A 546 26.38 38.44 3.76
C ASP A 546 26.67 36.92 3.61
N ALA A 547 25.69 36.16 3.12
CA ALA A 547 25.89 34.69 2.90
C ALA A 547 26.86 34.44 1.73
N PRO A 548 27.69 33.38 1.77
CA PRO A 548 28.58 32.99 0.67
C PRO A 548 27.83 32.86 -0.67
N GLU A 549 28.47 33.26 -1.78
CA GLU A 549 27.91 33.03 -3.12
C GLU A 549 27.87 31.54 -3.43
N LEU A 550 26.75 31.01 -3.91
CA LEU A 550 26.50 29.63 -4.29
C LEU A 550 26.47 29.44 -5.80
#